data_8660b2cf2d7fb0dd62b4cb8e06619243
#
_entry.id   8660b2cf2d7fb0dd62b4cb8e06619243
#
_cell.length_a   1.000
_cell.length_b   1.000
_cell.length_c   1.000
_cell.angle_alpha   90.00
_cell.angle_beta   90.00
_cell.angle_gamma   90.00
#
_symmetry.space_group_name_H-M   'P 1'
#
loop_
_entity.id
_entity.type
_entity.pdbx_description
1 polymer ?
#
loop_
_entity_poly.entity_id
_entity_poly.type
_entity_poly.pdbx_seq_one_letter_code
_entity_poly.pdbx_strand_id
1 'polypeptide(L)'
;AWPFFRPMQNVGPRVRVGRKSYVNFTSNDYLGLSRDPRVMRAGLDGIRRYGTGLGSARPQATSVRHEQLERRLARWLGHEACMTFTTGYQSLVGTLSAFLDDDVTLVLDRLCHASIMEGMFLAKGEHPDMEVRFFKHNNMRLLEKTLSRAEYDKKMVVAEGYYSVDGDMGPIDGMVELCRKYGAVLVVDDAHGLGALGPTGRGV
;
A
#
# COMPACT_ATOMS: atom_id res chain seq x y z
N ALA A 1 22.46 -22.41 -5.72
CA ALA A 1 21.96 -21.03 -5.42
C ALA A 1 20.96 -20.65 -6.49
N TRP A 2 19.86 -20.00 -6.10
CA TRP A 2 18.81 -19.55 -7.00
C TRP A 2 19.39 -18.48 -7.96
N PRO A 3 19.32 -18.66 -9.29
CA PRO A 3 20.09 -17.83 -10.24
C PRO A 3 19.68 -16.35 -10.27
N PHE A 4 18.48 -16.02 -9.77
CA PHE A 4 17.96 -14.67 -9.76
C PHE A 4 18.35 -13.85 -8.52
N PHE A 5 18.78 -14.50 -7.43
CA PHE A 5 19.17 -13.81 -6.19
C PHE A 5 20.69 -13.65 -6.12
N ARG A 6 21.20 -12.57 -6.71
CA ARG A 6 22.61 -12.21 -6.62
C ARG A 6 22.81 -11.10 -5.60
N PRO A 7 23.63 -11.28 -4.55
CA PRO A 7 23.82 -10.27 -3.54
C PRO A 7 24.50 -9.02 -4.13
N MET A 8 23.88 -7.87 -3.88
CA MET A 8 24.45 -6.57 -4.17
C MET A 8 25.38 -6.15 -3.02
N GLN A 9 26.54 -5.60 -3.33
CA GLN A 9 27.55 -5.19 -2.35
C GLN A 9 27.30 -3.76 -1.80
N ASN A 10 26.42 -3.01 -2.44
CA ASN A 10 26.04 -1.65 -2.03
C ASN A 10 24.63 -1.37 -2.50
N VAL A 11 24.05 -0.29 -1.99
CA VAL A 11 22.74 0.23 -2.40
C VAL A 11 22.88 1.58 -3.10
N GLY A 12 21.90 1.94 -3.94
CA GLY A 12 21.87 3.21 -4.66
C GLY A 12 21.62 3.03 -6.16
N PRO A 13 21.73 4.10 -6.97
CA PRO A 13 21.43 4.05 -8.41
C PRO A 13 22.43 3.21 -9.22
N ARG A 14 23.61 2.94 -8.68
CA ARG A 14 24.57 1.98 -9.25
C ARG A 14 24.93 0.95 -8.19
N VAL A 15 24.86 -0.33 -8.56
CA VAL A 15 25.13 -1.46 -7.66
C VAL A 15 26.27 -2.32 -8.20
N ARG A 16 27.01 -2.95 -7.30
CA ARG A 16 28.05 -3.92 -7.62
C ARG A 16 27.54 -5.33 -7.32
N VAL A 17 27.70 -6.20 -8.32
CA VAL A 17 27.43 -7.63 -8.18
C VAL A 17 28.70 -8.35 -8.62
N GLY A 18 29.42 -8.94 -7.68
CA GLY A 18 30.75 -9.46 -7.90
C GLY A 18 31.74 -8.36 -8.35
N ARG A 19 32.38 -8.53 -9.52
CA ARG A 19 33.33 -7.55 -10.07
C ARG A 19 32.71 -6.51 -11.02
N LYS A 20 31.39 -6.62 -11.31
CA LYS A 20 30.71 -5.75 -12.28
C LYS A 20 29.85 -4.71 -11.59
N SER A 21 29.75 -3.53 -12.21
CA SER A 21 28.84 -2.44 -11.81
C SER A 21 27.67 -2.37 -12.79
N TYR A 22 26.48 -2.17 -12.24
CA TYR A 22 25.22 -2.06 -13.00
C TYR A 22 24.46 -0.81 -12.60
N VAL A 23 23.66 -0.27 -13.52
CA VAL A 23 22.58 0.68 -13.17
C VAL A 23 21.48 -0.11 -12.50
N ASN A 24 20.97 0.39 -11.38
CA ASN A 24 20.00 -0.32 -10.56
C ASN A 24 18.56 0.13 -10.93
N PHE A 25 17.82 -0.77 -11.56
CA PHE A 25 16.40 -0.60 -11.86
C PHE A 25 15.49 -1.47 -10.97
N THR A 26 16.06 -2.13 -9.96
CA THR A 26 15.29 -3.01 -9.06
C THR A 26 14.91 -2.36 -7.75
N SER A 27 15.25 -1.08 -7.57
CA SER A 27 15.02 -0.35 -6.33
C SER A 27 13.75 0.49 -6.41
N ASN A 28 12.93 0.42 -5.36
CA ASN A 28 11.79 1.30 -5.14
C ASN A 28 12.17 2.62 -4.43
N ASP A 29 13.46 2.91 -4.28
CA ASP A 29 13.97 4.17 -3.74
C ASP A 29 13.93 5.30 -4.80
N TYR A 30 12.71 5.61 -5.25
CA TYR A 30 12.45 6.52 -6.37
C TYR A 30 13.05 7.92 -6.19
N LEU A 31 13.12 8.40 -4.96
CA LEU A 31 13.65 9.71 -4.60
C LEU A 31 15.08 9.68 -4.08
N GLY A 32 15.72 8.50 -4.00
CA GLY A 32 17.07 8.33 -3.50
C GLY A 32 17.23 8.65 -2.01
N LEU A 33 16.14 8.61 -1.24
CA LEU A 33 16.12 9.01 0.16
C LEU A 33 16.82 8.02 1.09
N SER A 34 16.99 6.77 0.68
CA SER A 34 17.67 5.75 1.49
C SER A 34 19.13 6.12 1.84
N ARG A 35 19.75 7.00 1.04
CA ARG A 35 21.11 7.50 1.27
C ARG A 35 21.20 9.02 1.44
N ASP A 36 20.08 9.71 1.57
CA ASP A 36 20.09 11.15 1.86
C ASP A 36 20.72 11.39 3.24
N PRO A 37 21.76 12.26 3.32
CA PRO A 37 22.46 12.51 4.58
C PRO A 37 21.55 13.05 5.69
N ARG A 38 20.46 13.75 5.34
CA ARG A 38 19.48 14.28 6.30
C ARG A 38 18.67 13.15 6.93
N VAL A 39 18.23 12.19 6.10
CA VAL A 39 17.47 11.01 6.54
C VAL A 39 18.38 10.11 7.38
N MET A 40 19.60 9.86 6.94
CA MET A 40 20.58 9.06 7.69
C MET A 40 20.89 9.67 9.07
N ARG A 41 21.11 10.98 9.15
CA ARG A 41 21.34 11.66 10.44
C ARG A 41 20.13 11.53 11.36
N ALA A 42 18.92 11.75 10.84
CA ALA A 42 17.68 11.60 11.63
C ALA A 42 17.51 10.18 12.16
N GLY A 43 17.86 9.15 11.37
CA GLY A 43 17.86 7.76 11.80
C GLY A 43 18.86 7.49 12.92
N LEU A 44 20.11 7.96 12.77
CA LEU A 44 21.14 7.82 13.82
C LEU A 44 20.75 8.53 15.11
N ASP A 45 20.18 9.72 15.03
CA ASP A 45 19.70 10.46 16.20
C ASP A 45 18.51 9.75 16.86
N GLY A 46 17.64 9.13 16.07
CA GLY A 46 16.56 8.29 16.56
C GLY A 46 17.10 7.10 17.37
N ILE A 47 18.06 6.36 16.82
CA ILE A 47 18.71 5.22 17.50
C ILE A 47 19.38 5.67 18.80
N ARG A 48 20.12 6.78 18.79
CA ARG A 48 20.79 7.30 19.99
C ARG A 48 19.83 7.66 21.12
N ARG A 49 18.66 8.20 20.78
CA ARG A 49 17.68 8.69 21.77
C ARG A 49 16.72 7.62 22.27
N TYR A 50 16.32 6.70 21.40
CA TYR A 50 15.22 5.77 21.66
C TYR A 50 15.62 4.29 21.56
N GLY A 51 16.87 4.00 21.17
CA GLY A 51 17.30 2.63 20.88
C GLY A 51 16.81 2.16 19.51
N THR A 52 16.86 0.86 19.29
CA THR A 52 16.54 0.22 18.01
C THR A 52 15.07 -0.17 17.84
N GLY A 53 14.26 -0.02 18.89
CA GLY A 53 12.83 -0.35 18.87
C GLY A 53 12.19 -0.19 20.24
N LEU A 54 10.87 -0.26 20.29
CA LEU A 54 10.09 -0.09 21.54
C LEU A 54 10.14 -1.32 22.45
N GLY A 55 10.48 -2.50 21.92
CA GLY A 55 10.38 -3.75 22.66
C GLY A 55 8.95 -4.12 23.07
N SER A 56 7.94 -3.50 22.48
CA SER A 56 6.52 -3.66 22.80
C SER A 56 5.65 -3.53 21.56
N ALA A 57 4.51 -4.21 21.55
CA ALA A 57 3.49 -4.02 20.53
C ALA A 57 2.77 -2.67 20.75
N ARG A 58 2.36 -2.03 19.65
CA ARG A 58 1.73 -0.70 19.67
C ARG A 58 0.47 -0.56 20.53
N PRO A 59 -0.42 -1.56 20.63
CA PRO A 59 -1.54 -1.48 21.56
C PRO A 59 -1.15 -1.36 23.05
N GLN A 60 0.04 -1.86 23.40
CA GLN A 60 0.56 -1.81 24.76
C GLN A 60 1.37 -0.53 25.01
N ALA A 61 2.17 -0.11 24.01
CA ALA A 61 2.97 1.10 24.10
C ALA A 61 3.23 1.69 22.71
N THR A 62 2.99 2.97 22.55
CA THR A 62 3.36 3.73 21.34
C THR A 62 4.39 4.80 21.70
N SER A 63 5.19 5.22 20.74
CA SER A 63 6.14 6.32 20.95
C SER A 63 5.58 7.65 20.45
N VAL A 64 6.03 8.73 21.07
CA VAL A 64 5.75 10.10 20.60
C VAL A 64 6.14 10.28 19.12
N ARG A 65 7.14 9.52 18.63
CA ARG A 65 7.57 9.58 17.24
C ARG A 65 6.57 8.97 16.27
N HIS A 66 5.92 7.85 16.64
CA HIS A 66 4.82 7.29 15.84
C HIS A 66 3.67 8.30 15.72
N GLU A 67 3.22 8.86 16.83
CA GLU A 67 2.13 9.85 16.81
C GLU A 67 2.48 11.12 16.01
N GLN A 68 3.73 11.60 16.13
CA GLN A 68 4.18 12.75 15.36
C GLN A 68 4.20 12.46 13.86
N LEU A 69 4.69 11.26 13.47
CA LEU A 69 4.71 10.82 12.07
C LEU A 69 3.28 10.71 11.52
N GLU A 70 2.41 10.01 12.22
CA GLU A 70 1.01 9.79 11.81
C GLU A 70 0.24 11.11 11.66
N ARG A 71 0.38 12.03 12.60
CA ARG A 71 -0.21 13.39 12.49
C ARG A 71 0.37 14.19 11.31
N ARG A 72 1.66 14.03 10.99
CA ARG A 72 2.27 14.70 9.85
C ARG A 72 1.80 14.12 8.53
N LEU A 73 1.73 12.79 8.43
CA LEU A 73 1.24 12.08 7.24
C LEU A 73 -0.22 12.41 6.98
N ALA A 74 -1.09 12.31 8.00
CA ALA A 74 -2.49 12.67 7.88
C ALA A 74 -2.69 14.10 7.34
N ARG A 75 -2.00 15.09 7.93
CA ARG A 75 -2.06 16.48 7.45
C ARG A 75 -1.53 16.65 6.03
N TRP A 76 -0.43 15.98 5.69
CA TRP A 76 0.16 16.09 4.36
C TRP A 76 -0.74 15.49 3.29
N LEU A 77 -1.39 14.38 3.58
CA LEU A 77 -2.32 13.69 2.69
C LEU A 77 -3.74 14.29 2.68
N GLY A 78 -4.07 15.16 3.64
CA GLY A 78 -5.40 15.74 3.77
C GLY A 78 -6.43 14.79 4.39
N HIS A 79 -5.97 13.81 5.18
CA HIS A 79 -6.82 12.86 5.91
C HIS A 79 -6.97 13.23 7.39
N GLU A 80 -8.05 12.77 8.02
CA GLU A 80 -8.31 13.00 9.45
C GLU A 80 -7.30 12.29 10.35
N ALA A 81 -6.90 11.08 9.97
CA ALA A 81 -6.00 10.24 10.74
C ALA A 81 -5.06 9.43 9.82
N CYS A 82 -4.02 8.89 10.43
CA CYS A 82 -3.09 7.97 9.79
C CYS A 82 -2.65 6.95 10.85
N MET A 83 -2.49 5.70 10.42
CA MET A 83 -1.89 4.63 11.21
C MET A 83 -0.69 4.07 10.46
N THR A 84 0.44 3.89 11.15
CA THR A 84 1.64 3.30 10.57
C THR A 84 1.78 1.84 10.96
N PHE A 85 2.19 1.03 10.01
CA PHE A 85 2.51 -0.40 10.15
C PHE A 85 3.98 -0.64 9.84
N THR A 86 4.51 -1.78 10.24
CA THR A 86 5.90 -2.15 9.97
C THR A 86 6.17 -2.51 8.53
N THR A 87 5.15 -2.95 7.79
CA THR A 87 5.22 -3.25 6.37
C THR A 87 3.89 -2.91 5.68
N GLY A 88 3.95 -2.60 4.37
CA GLY A 88 2.75 -2.45 3.53
C GLY A 88 1.90 -3.71 3.49
N TYR A 89 2.54 -4.89 3.48
CA TYR A 89 1.86 -6.17 3.58
C TYR A 89 0.94 -6.26 4.82
N GLN A 90 1.48 -5.96 6.00
CA GLN A 90 0.69 -5.96 7.24
C GLN A 90 -0.40 -4.89 7.23
N SER A 91 -0.14 -3.74 6.62
CA SER A 91 -1.15 -2.69 6.46
C SER A 91 -2.33 -3.18 5.65
N LEU A 92 -2.10 -3.79 4.49
CA LEU A 92 -3.17 -4.27 3.61
C LEU A 92 -3.92 -5.47 4.20
N VAL A 93 -3.20 -6.50 4.65
CA VAL A 93 -3.82 -7.68 5.28
C VAL A 93 -4.63 -7.27 6.50
N GLY A 94 -4.05 -6.48 7.40
CA GLY A 94 -4.73 -6.03 8.62
C GLY A 94 -5.92 -5.10 8.34
N THR A 95 -5.83 -4.22 7.34
CA THR A 95 -6.95 -3.35 6.97
C THR A 95 -8.11 -4.17 6.39
N LEU A 96 -7.83 -5.06 5.45
CA LEU A 96 -8.88 -5.85 4.81
C LEU A 96 -9.56 -6.79 5.82
N SER A 97 -8.80 -7.51 6.65
CA SER A 97 -9.39 -8.38 7.65
C SER A 97 -10.18 -7.63 8.73
N ALA A 98 -9.84 -6.37 9.01
CA ALA A 98 -10.54 -5.59 10.04
C ALA A 98 -11.85 -4.93 9.55
N PHE A 99 -12.00 -4.73 8.25
CA PHE A 99 -13.15 -4.00 7.67
C PHE A 99 -14.10 -4.88 6.85
N LEU A 100 -13.77 -6.13 6.64
CA LEU A 100 -14.60 -7.06 5.87
C LEU A 100 -15.38 -7.97 6.83
N ASP A 101 -16.66 -8.12 6.52
CA ASP A 101 -17.63 -8.92 7.25
C ASP A 101 -18.40 -9.83 6.29
N ASP A 102 -19.26 -10.73 6.80
CA ASP A 102 -20.09 -11.62 6.00
C ASP A 102 -21.08 -10.89 5.08
N ASP A 103 -21.50 -9.66 5.42
CA ASP A 103 -22.45 -8.85 4.67
C ASP A 103 -21.81 -7.79 3.77
N VAL A 104 -20.57 -8.04 3.32
CA VAL A 104 -19.81 -7.14 2.44
C VAL A 104 -19.60 -7.76 1.06
N THR A 105 -19.78 -6.96 0.01
CA THR A 105 -19.26 -7.26 -1.33
C THR A 105 -17.90 -6.60 -1.52
N LEU A 106 -16.84 -7.41 -1.58
CA LEU A 106 -15.50 -6.98 -1.92
C LEU A 106 -15.27 -7.06 -3.42
N VAL A 107 -14.88 -5.95 -4.05
CA VAL A 107 -14.63 -5.85 -5.49
C VAL A 107 -13.16 -5.49 -5.72
N LEU A 108 -12.43 -6.35 -6.42
CA LEU A 108 -10.99 -6.24 -6.62
C LEU A 108 -10.64 -6.06 -8.10
N ASP A 109 -9.68 -5.20 -8.40
CA ASP A 109 -8.98 -5.25 -9.69
C ASP A 109 -8.18 -6.56 -9.80
N ARG A 110 -8.18 -7.18 -10.97
CA ARG A 110 -7.51 -8.49 -11.17
C ARG A 110 -6.00 -8.46 -11.04
N LEU A 111 -5.38 -7.29 -11.16
CA LEU A 111 -3.93 -7.13 -11.08
C LEU A 111 -3.47 -6.53 -9.74
N CYS A 112 -4.33 -6.49 -8.73
CA CYS A 112 -3.94 -6.08 -7.39
C CYS A 112 -2.78 -6.91 -6.84
N HIS A 113 -1.94 -6.26 -6.04
CA HIS A 113 -0.78 -6.86 -5.38
C HIS A 113 -1.17 -8.08 -4.52
N ALA A 114 -0.25 -9.03 -4.40
CA ALA A 114 -0.45 -10.27 -3.65
C ALA A 114 -0.93 -10.06 -2.21
N SER A 115 -0.47 -9.00 -1.54
CA SER A 115 -0.90 -8.67 -0.17
C SER A 115 -2.40 -8.35 -0.07
N ILE A 116 -3.00 -7.76 -1.11
CA ILE A 116 -4.45 -7.51 -1.19
C ILE A 116 -5.18 -8.86 -1.33
N MET A 117 -4.66 -9.74 -2.19
CA MET A 117 -5.22 -11.08 -2.37
C MET A 117 -5.15 -11.90 -1.08
N GLU A 118 -4.04 -11.84 -0.36
CA GLU A 118 -3.88 -12.55 0.91
C GLU A 118 -4.77 -11.97 2.01
N GLY A 119 -4.94 -10.65 2.07
CA GLY A 119 -5.90 -10.01 2.97
C GLY A 119 -7.35 -10.45 2.67
N MET A 120 -7.70 -10.54 1.39
CA MET A 120 -9.00 -11.07 0.95
C MET A 120 -9.17 -12.54 1.34
N PHE A 121 -8.15 -13.40 1.14
CA PHE A 121 -8.24 -14.81 1.54
C PHE A 121 -8.38 -14.99 3.05
N LEU A 122 -7.66 -14.18 3.85
CA LEU A 122 -7.79 -14.20 5.30
C LEU A 122 -9.21 -13.82 5.72
N ALA A 123 -9.71 -12.69 5.23
CA ALA A 123 -11.07 -12.22 5.53
C ALA A 123 -12.13 -13.25 5.08
N LYS A 124 -12.00 -13.82 3.88
CA LYS A 124 -12.92 -14.86 3.39
C LYS A 124 -12.90 -16.15 4.23
N GLY A 125 -11.76 -16.47 4.84
CA GLY A 125 -11.64 -17.59 5.77
C GLY A 125 -12.36 -17.36 7.09
N GLU A 126 -12.41 -16.11 7.57
CA GLU A 126 -13.12 -15.68 8.78
C GLU A 126 -14.61 -15.41 8.50
N HIS A 127 -14.94 -14.91 7.31
CA HIS A 127 -16.27 -14.50 6.86
C HIS A 127 -16.67 -15.27 5.58
N PRO A 128 -17.10 -16.53 5.70
CA PRO A 128 -17.37 -17.38 4.55
C PRO A 128 -18.52 -16.91 3.66
N ASP A 129 -19.46 -16.12 4.17
CA ASP A 129 -20.58 -15.61 3.41
C ASP A 129 -20.24 -14.32 2.62
N MET A 130 -19.14 -13.66 2.94
CA MET A 130 -18.67 -12.47 2.22
C MET A 130 -18.62 -12.71 0.71
N GLU A 131 -19.19 -11.80 -0.07
CA GLU A 131 -19.10 -11.86 -1.53
C GLU A 131 -17.78 -11.29 -2.04
N VAL A 132 -17.06 -12.02 -2.92
CA VAL A 132 -15.85 -11.54 -3.59
C VAL A 132 -16.07 -11.51 -5.08
N ARG A 133 -15.82 -10.37 -5.69
CA ARG A 133 -15.91 -10.13 -7.14
C ARG A 133 -14.64 -9.51 -7.69
N PHE A 134 -14.36 -9.81 -8.94
CA PHE A 134 -13.22 -9.23 -9.67
C PHE A 134 -13.71 -8.49 -10.90
N PHE A 135 -13.10 -7.35 -11.17
CA PHE A 135 -13.27 -6.69 -12.47
C PHE A 135 -11.96 -6.73 -13.28
N LYS A 136 -12.11 -6.64 -14.60
CA LYS A 136 -10.96 -6.60 -15.49
C LYS A 136 -10.17 -5.32 -15.25
N HIS A 137 -8.85 -5.46 -15.20
CA HIS A 137 -7.89 -4.41 -14.96
C HIS A 137 -8.24 -3.09 -15.66
N ASN A 138 -8.31 -2.03 -14.84
CA ASN A 138 -8.58 -0.64 -15.24
C ASN A 138 -9.87 -0.44 -16.07
N ASN A 139 -10.83 -1.37 -16.01
CA ASN A 139 -12.04 -1.30 -16.81
C ASN A 139 -13.24 -0.77 -16.01
N MET A 140 -13.49 0.53 -16.09
CA MET A 140 -14.57 1.22 -15.35
C MET A 140 -15.97 0.72 -15.72
N ARG A 141 -16.21 0.36 -16.99
CA ARG A 141 -17.50 -0.22 -17.41
C ARG A 141 -17.77 -1.57 -16.71
N LEU A 142 -16.73 -2.39 -16.57
CA LEU A 142 -16.88 -3.67 -15.88
C LEU A 142 -16.93 -3.48 -14.36
N LEU A 143 -16.21 -2.51 -13.79
CA LEU A 143 -16.35 -2.13 -12.39
C LEU A 143 -17.80 -1.69 -12.11
N GLU A 144 -18.38 -0.80 -12.92
CA GLU A 144 -19.76 -0.36 -12.76
C GLU A 144 -20.75 -1.54 -12.82
N LYS A 145 -20.58 -2.42 -13.83
CA LYS A 145 -21.41 -3.62 -13.95
C LYS A 145 -21.28 -4.54 -12.73
N THR A 146 -20.09 -4.63 -12.14
CA THR A 146 -19.83 -5.46 -10.95
C THR A 146 -20.52 -4.86 -9.73
N LEU A 147 -20.38 -3.55 -9.52
CA LEU A 147 -21.01 -2.82 -8.41
C LEU A 147 -22.55 -2.85 -8.49
N SER A 148 -23.12 -2.72 -9.70
CA SER A 148 -24.58 -2.77 -9.89
C SER A 148 -25.20 -4.15 -9.64
N ARG A 149 -24.40 -5.20 -9.50
CA ARG A 149 -24.81 -6.59 -9.26
C ARG A 149 -24.30 -7.12 -7.93
N ALA A 150 -23.74 -6.27 -7.09
CA ALA A 150 -23.27 -6.63 -5.76
C ALA A 150 -24.45 -7.16 -4.93
N GLU A 151 -24.20 -8.22 -4.20
CA GLU A 151 -25.21 -8.91 -3.38
C GLU A 151 -25.57 -8.06 -2.15
N TYR A 152 -24.55 -7.45 -1.52
CA TYR A 152 -24.71 -6.71 -0.29
C TYR A 152 -24.72 -5.19 -0.53
N ASP A 153 -25.38 -4.46 0.36
CA ASP A 153 -25.38 -2.99 0.35
C ASP A 153 -24.01 -2.42 0.75
N LYS A 154 -23.31 -3.07 1.69
CA LYS A 154 -21.95 -2.73 2.06
C LYS A 154 -20.99 -3.19 0.95
N LYS A 155 -20.29 -2.26 0.34
CA LYS A 155 -19.37 -2.53 -0.77
C LYS A 155 -18.02 -1.91 -0.52
N MET A 156 -16.96 -2.66 -0.84
CA MET A 156 -15.59 -2.17 -0.81
C MET A 156 -14.93 -2.47 -2.16
N VAL A 157 -14.36 -1.44 -2.78
CA VAL A 157 -13.51 -1.56 -3.98
C VAL A 157 -12.07 -1.40 -3.55
N VAL A 158 -11.19 -2.31 -3.98
CA VAL A 158 -9.75 -2.19 -3.76
C VAL A 158 -9.02 -2.22 -5.09
N ALA A 159 -8.14 -1.26 -5.28
CA ALA A 159 -7.33 -1.11 -6.49
C ALA A 159 -5.98 -0.47 -6.14
N GLU A 160 -5.04 -0.50 -7.09
CA GLU A 160 -3.77 0.23 -6.94
C GLU A 160 -3.82 1.58 -7.64
N GLY A 161 -3.14 2.56 -7.07
CA GLY A 161 -2.92 3.86 -7.70
C GLY A 161 -1.95 3.77 -8.87
N TYR A 162 -0.89 2.98 -8.69
CA TYR A 162 0.09 2.64 -9.70
C TYR A 162 0.45 1.16 -9.61
N TYR A 163 0.19 0.40 -10.66
CA TYR A 163 0.41 -1.05 -10.72
C TYR A 163 1.88 -1.37 -10.98
N SER A 164 2.52 -2.02 -10.04
CA SER A 164 3.98 -2.21 -10.03
C SER A 164 4.51 -3.11 -11.14
N VAL A 165 3.72 -4.07 -11.62
CA VAL A 165 4.15 -5.05 -12.63
C VAL A 165 3.89 -4.52 -14.04
N ASP A 166 2.70 -4.01 -14.29
CA ASP A 166 2.29 -3.52 -15.61
C ASP A 166 2.79 -2.10 -15.88
N GLY A 167 3.05 -1.33 -14.83
CA GLY A 167 3.63 0.01 -14.92
C GLY A 167 2.64 1.06 -15.40
N ASP A 168 1.35 0.88 -15.13
CA ASP A 168 0.29 1.81 -15.49
C ASP A 168 -0.45 2.36 -14.27
N MET A 169 -1.20 3.42 -14.48
CA MET A 169 -1.95 4.11 -13.41
C MET A 169 -3.38 3.60 -13.34
N GLY A 170 -3.87 3.42 -12.12
CA GLY A 170 -5.29 3.20 -11.87
C GLY A 170 -6.12 4.44 -12.22
N PRO A 171 -7.27 4.31 -12.88
CA PRO A 171 -8.20 5.41 -13.18
C PRO A 171 -8.99 5.81 -11.93
N ILE A 172 -8.29 6.33 -10.90
CA ILE A 172 -8.83 6.56 -9.55
C ILE A 172 -10.01 7.53 -9.58
N ASP A 173 -9.98 8.59 -10.38
CA ASP A 173 -11.10 9.52 -10.50
C ASP A 173 -12.39 8.80 -10.92
N GLY A 174 -12.32 7.94 -11.92
CA GLY A 174 -13.45 7.13 -12.37
C GLY A 174 -13.91 6.12 -11.32
N MET A 175 -12.98 5.55 -10.55
CA MET A 175 -13.30 4.65 -9.43
C MET A 175 -14.03 5.42 -8.31
N VAL A 176 -13.57 6.63 -7.98
CA VAL A 176 -14.22 7.50 -6.98
C VAL A 176 -15.67 7.83 -7.38
N GLU A 177 -15.90 8.20 -8.66
CA GLU A 177 -17.24 8.48 -9.17
C GLU A 177 -18.17 7.27 -9.04
N LEU A 178 -17.69 6.09 -9.43
CA LEU A 178 -18.46 4.86 -9.33
C LEU A 178 -18.70 4.44 -7.88
N CYS A 179 -17.71 4.54 -7.02
CA CYS A 179 -17.86 4.24 -5.61
C CYS A 179 -18.90 5.16 -4.95
N ARG A 180 -18.87 6.46 -5.25
CA ARG A 180 -19.91 7.41 -4.77
C ARG A 180 -21.30 7.04 -5.28
N LYS A 181 -21.43 6.70 -6.56
CA LYS A 181 -22.70 6.31 -7.19
C LYS A 181 -23.33 5.08 -6.56
N TYR A 182 -22.52 4.10 -6.16
CA TYR A 182 -22.98 2.82 -5.62
C TYR A 182 -22.83 2.67 -4.11
N GLY A 183 -22.46 3.73 -3.40
CA GLY A 183 -22.27 3.71 -1.94
C GLY A 183 -21.15 2.79 -1.48
N ALA A 184 -20.09 2.64 -2.29
CA ALA A 184 -18.94 1.80 -1.97
C ALA A 184 -17.80 2.60 -1.33
N VAL A 185 -17.07 1.95 -0.43
CA VAL A 185 -15.78 2.46 0.07
C VAL A 185 -14.69 2.13 -0.96
N LEU A 186 -13.83 3.10 -1.27
CA LEU A 186 -12.65 2.88 -2.12
C LEU A 186 -11.40 2.81 -1.26
N VAL A 187 -10.67 1.71 -1.36
CA VAL A 187 -9.34 1.51 -0.78
C VAL A 187 -8.31 1.53 -1.91
N VAL A 188 -7.34 2.42 -1.84
CA VAL A 188 -6.29 2.56 -2.85
C VAL A 188 -4.95 2.18 -2.24
N ASP A 189 -4.30 1.17 -2.83
CA ASP A 189 -2.88 0.89 -2.57
C ASP A 189 -2.04 1.83 -3.44
N ASP A 190 -1.42 2.80 -2.80
CA ASP A 190 -0.58 3.80 -3.50
C ASP A 190 0.90 3.66 -3.12
N ALA A 191 1.36 2.43 -2.89
CA ALA A 191 2.75 2.13 -2.49
C ALA A 191 3.79 2.68 -3.47
N HIS A 192 3.46 2.79 -4.74
CA HIS A 192 4.34 3.30 -5.79
C HIS A 192 4.07 4.76 -6.19
N GLY A 193 2.94 5.33 -5.80
CA GLY A 193 2.59 6.71 -6.13
C GLY A 193 2.98 7.69 -5.02
N LEU A 194 2.75 7.33 -3.77
CA LEU A 194 3.01 8.19 -2.62
C LEU A 194 4.48 8.63 -2.55
N GLY A 195 4.71 9.94 -2.57
CA GLY A 195 6.03 10.57 -2.61
C GLY A 195 6.59 10.74 -4.03
N ALA A 196 6.09 10.01 -5.02
CA ALA A 196 6.64 9.98 -6.39
C ALA A 196 5.71 10.60 -7.45
N LEU A 197 4.41 10.43 -7.30
CA LEU A 197 3.41 10.86 -8.28
C LEU A 197 2.55 12.02 -7.77
N GLY A 198 1.79 12.59 -8.70
CA GLY A 198 0.94 13.75 -8.45
C GLY A 198 1.70 15.07 -8.39
N PRO A 199 1.00 16.22 -8.56
CA PRO A 199 1.63 17.55 -8.61
C PRO A 199 2.38 17.94 -7.34
N THR A 200 2.01 17.35 -6.21
CA THR A 200 2.57 17.66 -4.90
C THR A 200 3.28 16.44 -4.25
N GLY A 201 3.45 15.35 -5.01
CA GLY A 201 4.02 14.09 -4.50
C GLY A 201 3.10 13.35 -3.52
N ARG A 202 1.81 13.67 -3.51
CA ARG A 202 0.83 13.04 -2.60
C ARG A 202 0.24 11.73 -3.13
N GLY A 203 0.76 11.25 -4.24
CA GLY A 203 0.26 10.06 -4.93
C GLY A 203 -0.76 10.39 -6.03
N VAL A 204 -1.59 9.43 -6.34
CA VAL A 204 -2.61 9.50 -7.39
C VAL A 204 -3.91 10.13 -6.89
#